data_8342ebfbf911da395677fb12c80a8a41
#
_entry.id   8342ebfbf911da395677fb12c80a8a41
#
_cell.length_a   1.000
_cell.length_b   1.000
_cell.length_c   1.000
_cell.angle_alpha   90.00
_cell.angle_beta   90.00
_cell.angle_gamma   90.00
#
_symmetry.space_group_name_H-M   'P 1'
#
loop_
_entity.id
_entity.type
_entity.pdbx_description
1 polymer ?
#
loop_
_entity_poly.entity_id
_entity_poly.type
_entity_poly.pdbx_seq_one_letter_code
_entity_poly.pdbx_strand_id
1 'polypeptide(L)'
;MGGRAQDYFQATTRNEAVVLERLFGRWFATKVPEQPMVAPGQRIYAIGDIHGRADLLEQLIAMIEADDAARGDAEILLIFLGDLIDRGPDSAGVVERVGQLLAAGDQVRLIKGNHEEVFAAAATGCSKSTRLLMKIGGYETLESYGISRAEADEGTMQDLADLLKHRIPQAHLAILNRGEDMVRSGDYVFVHAGIRPGVILDQQKPSDLRWIRGPFLDTRRRDPFVVVHGHTPTEAVEFLPDRIGIDTGACYSGKLTALGLEGAERWVLQT
;
A
#
# COMPACT_ATOMS: atom_id res chain seq x y z
N MET A 1 -44.17 -28.97 36.47
CA MET A 1 -43.13 -27.92 36.58
C MET A 1 -41.99 -28.24 35.63
N GLY A 2 -42.13 -28.03 34.33
CA GLY A 2 -41.15 -28.49 33.31
C GLY A 2 -41.00 -27.55 32.09
N GLY A 3 -41.52 -26.31 32.16
CA GLY A 3 -41.59 -25.46 30.98
C GLY A 3 -40.63 -24.25 30.93
N ARG A 4 -39.92 -23.89 32.00
CA ARG A 4 -39.16 -22.63 32.06
C ARG A 4 -37.66 -22.76 31.84
N ALA A 5 -37.11 -23.96 31.86
CA ALA A 5 -35.65 -24.18 31.63
C ALA A 5 -35.27 -24.31 30.16
N GLN A 6 -36.20 -24.79 29.32
CA GLN A 6 -35.93 -24.94 27.86
C GLN A 6 -35.99 -23.61 27.12
N ASP A 7 -36.81 -22.66 27.54
CA ASP A 7 -36.89 -21.34 26.87
C ASP A 7 -35.69 -20.44 27.18
N TYR A 8 -35.02 -20.62 28.32
CA TYR A 8 -33.82 -19.88 28.68
C TYR A 8 -32.59 -20.35 27.90
N PHE A 9 -32.48 -21.65 27.61
CA PHE A 9 -31.37 -22.22 26.84
C PHE A 9 -31.46 -21.86 25.33
N GLN A 10 -32.69 -21.76 24.79
CA GLN A 10 -32.89 -21.35 23.39
C GLN A 10 -32.69 -19.84 23.15
N ALA A 11 -32.95 -19.00 24.16
CA ALA A 11 -32.74 -17.56 24.03
C ALA A 11 -31.25 -17.18 24.12
N THR A 12 -30.46 -17.89 24.96
CA THR A 12 -29.04 -17.63 25.12
C THR A 12 -28.24 -18.07 23.86
N THR A 13 -28.58 -19.22 23.28
CA THR A 13 -27.92 -19.70 22.04
C THR A 13 -28.26 -18.86 20.82
N ARG A 14 -29.47 -18.24 20.78
CA ARG A 14 -29.82 -17.33 19.67
C ARG A 14 -29.11 -16.00 19.75
N ASN A 15 -28.89 -15.46 20.96
CA ASN A 15 -28.15 -14.22 21.14
C ASN A 15 -26.63 -14.40 20.87
N GLU A 16 -26.03 -15.51 21.27
CA GLU A 16 -24.65 -15.82 21.00
C GLU A 16 -24.40 -16.07 19.50
N ALA A 17 -25.33 -16.76 18.82
CA ALA A 17 -25.28 -16.94 17.37
C ALA A 17 -25.37 -15.62 16.61
N VAL A 18 -26.23 -14.69 17.02
CA VAL A 18 -26.37 -13.35 16.41
C VAL A 18 -25.14 -12.48 16.70
N VAL A 19 -24.51 -12.60 17.86
CA VAL A 19 -23.27 -11.89 18.19
C VAL A 19 -22.09 -12.49 17.41
N LEU A 20 -22.01 -13.81 17.31
CA LEU A 20 -21.00 -14.49 16.47
C LEU A 20 -21.21 -14.20 14.98
N GLU A 21 -22.44 -14.18 14.49
CA GLU A 21 -22.73 -13.77 13.11
C GLU A 21 -22.37 -12.30 12.84
N ARG A 22 -22.58 -11.38 13.79
CA ARG A 22 -22.13 -9.98 13.67
C ARG A 22 -20.61 -9.83 13.74
N LEU A 23 -19.90 -10.63 14.54
CA LEU A 23 -18.45 -10.57 14.71
C LEU A 23 -17.69 -11.37 13.64
N PHE A 24 -18.27 -12.49 13.17
CA PHE A 24 -17.61 -13.41 12.23
C PHE A 24 -18.37 -13.60 10.92
N GLY A 25 -19.60 -13.15 10.79
CA GLY A 25 -20.44 -13.32 9.58
C GLY A 25 -19.83 -12.65 8.34
N ARG A 26 -19.10 -11.55 8.52
CA ARG A 26 -18.31 -10.91 7.44
C ARG A 26 -17.15 -11.77 6.93
N TRP A 27 -16.66 -12.71 7.72
CA TRP A 27 -15.55 -13.61 7.36
C TRP A 27 -15.97 -14.81 6.51
N PHE A 28 -17.27 -15.13 6.52
CA PHE A 28 -17.85 -16.21 5.70
C PHE A 28 -18.62 -15.68 4.47
N ALA A 29 -18.62 -14.36 4.25
CA ALA A 29 -19.19 -13.79 3.04
C ALA A 29 -18.41 -14.29 1.81
N THR A 30 -19.13 -14.78 0.81
CA THR A 30 -18.56 -15.28 -0.45
C THR A 30 -18.62 -14.25 -1.58
N LYS A 31 -18.97 -13.00 -1.26
CA LYS A 31 -19.17 -11.92 -2.22
C LYS A 31 -18.82 -10.58 -1.60
N VAL A 32 -18.20 -9.69 -2.38
CA VAL A 32 -18.03 -8.28 -2.00
C VAL A 32 -19.37 -7.68 -1.57
N PRO A 33 -19.45 -6.96 -0.46
CA PRO A 33 -20.64 -6.23 -0.06
C PRO A 33 -21.10 -5.27 -1.17
N GLU A 34 -22.41 -5.01 -1.30
CA GLU A 34 -22.94 -4.04 -2.26
C GLU A 34 -22.42 -2.63 -2.00
N GLN A 35 -22.22 -2.29 -0.74
CA GLN A 35 -21.58 -1.06 -0.28
C GLN A 35 -20.43 -1.41 0.68
N PRO A 36 -19.22 -1.66 0.16
CA PRO A 36 -18.06 -1.90 1.01
C PRO A 36 -17.74 -0.68 1.87
N MET A 37 -17.40 -0.91 3.14
CA MET A 37 -17.15 0.12 4.14
C MET A 37 -15.77 -0.08 4.78
N VAL A 38 -15.11 1.01 5.12
CA VAL A 38 -13.97 1.00 6.04
C VAL A 38 -14.44 0.71 7.48
N ALA A 39 -13.50 0.47 8.38
CA ALA A 39 -13.86 0.29 9.81
C ALA A 39 -14.61 1.53 10.35
N PRO A 40 -15.59 1.33 11.23
CA PRO A 40 -16.37 2.45 11.75
C PRO A 40 -15.52 3.53 12.41
N GLY A 41 -15.79 4.80 12.08
CA GLY A 41 -15.07 5.95 12.62
C GLY A 41 -13.72 6.26 11.94
N GLN A 42 -13.28 5.43 10.96
CA GLN A 42 -12.06 5.67 10.21
C GLN A 42 -12.31 6.46 8.93
N ARG A 43 -11.38 7.38 8.65
CA ARG A 43 -11.16 8.02 7.35
C ARG A 43 -9.78 7.61 6.83
N ILE A 44 -9.74 7.03 5.63
CA ILE A 44 -8.51 6.52 5.04
C ILE A 44 -8.14 7.34 3.82
N TYR A 45 -6.86 7.69 3.70
CA TYR A 45 -6.26 8.20 2.48
C TYR A 45 -5.17 7.22 2.04
N ALA A 46 -5.40 6.50 0.94
CA ALA A 46 -4.42 5.61 0.34
C ALA A 46 -3.72 6.30 -0.82
N ILE A 47 -2.39 6.42 -0.78
CA ILE A 47 -1.57 7.06 -1.80
C ILE A 47 -0.93 5.99 -2.68
N GLY A 48 -1.07 6.15 -4.01
CA GLY A 48 -0.45 5.28 -5.01
C GLY A 48 1.05 5.48 -5.17
N ASP A 49 1.62 4.88 -6.21
CA ASP A 49 3.05 4.85 -6.50
C ASP A 49 3.61 6.26 -6.70
N ILE A 50 4.64 6.62 -5.93
CA ILE A 50 5.20 7.98 -5.89
C ILE A 50 6.40 8.11 -6.82
N HIS A 51 7.26 7.10 -6.83
CA HIS A 51 8.42 7.04 -7.71
C HIS A 51 9.25 8.33 -7.73
N GLY A 52 9.82 8.71 -6.57
CA GLY A 52 10.75 9.83 -6.47
C GLY A 52 10.15 11.21 -6.75
N ARG A 53 8.84 11.36 -6.80
CA ARG A 53 8.14 12.64 -7.02
C ARG A 53 7.80 13.31 -5.68
N ALA A 54 8.86 13.80 -4.99
CA ALA A 54 8.71 14.54 -3.74
C ALA A 54 7.84 15.80 -3.90
N ASP A 55 7.94 16.47 -5.04
CA ASP A 55 7.12 17.63 -5.40
C ASP A 55 5.61 17.33 -5.39
N LEU A 56 5.21 16.21 -6.02
CA LEU A 56 3.81 15.79 -6.06
C LEU A 56 3.35 15.25 -4.69
N LEU A 57 4.24 14.59 -3.95
CA LEU A 57 3.92 14.12 -2.60
C LEU A 57 3.55 15.28 -1.68
N GLU A 58 4.35 16.34 -1.62
CA GLU A 58 4.05 17.51 -0.79
C GLU A 58 2.72 18.17 -1.21
N GLN A 59 2.48 18.32 -2.52
CA GLN A 59 1.23 18.85 -3.04
C GLN A 59 0.03 17.98 -2.61
N LEU A 60 0.15 16.65 -2.74
CA LEU A 60 -0.94 15.73 -2.40
C LEU A 60 -1.21 15.69 -0.89
N ILE A 61 -0.16 15.75 -0.04
CA ILE A 61 -0.32 15.83 1.42
C ILE A 61 -1.09 17.09 1.80
N ALA A 62 -0.75 18.25 1.23
CA ALA A 62 -1.49 19.49 1.48
C ALA A 62 -2.97 19.40 1.05
N MET A 63 -3.26 18.71 -0.06
CA MET A 63 -4.63 18.45 -0.50
C MET A 63 -5.38 17.51 0.47
N ILE A 64 -4.73 16.49 0.99
CA ILE A 64 -5.30 15.56 1.99
C ILE A 64 -5.61 16.32 3.29
N GLU A 65 -4.68 17.14 3.79
CA GLU A 65 -4.89 17.95 4.99
C GLU A 65 -6.06 18.92 4.84
N ALA A 66 -6.20 19.56 3.67
CA ALA A 66 -7.31 20.46 3.38
C ALA A 66 -8.65 19.73 3.26
N ASP A 67 -8.69 18.55 2.62
CA ASP A 67 -9.89 17.72 2.49
C ASP A 67 -10.32 17.18 3.87
N ASP A 68 -9.37 16.74 4.68
CA ASP A 68 -9.64 16.24 6.03
C ASP A 68 -10.20 17.34 6.94
N ALA A 69 -9.59 18.52 6.92
CA ALA A 69 -10.05 19.68 7.70
C ALA A 69 -11.46 20.15 7.31
N ALA A 70 -11.88 19.89 6.08
CA ALA A 70 -13.23 20.24 5.58
C ALA A 70 -14.29 19.19 5.96
N ARG A 71 -13.88 18.03 6.49
CA ARG A 71 -14.77 16.91 6.85
C ARG A 71 -14.97 16.82 8.36
N GLY A 72 -15.77 16.32 9.00
CA GLY A 72 -15.92 16.17 10.46
C GLY A 72 -14.81 15.30 11.07
N ASP A 73 -14.86 15.12 12.37
CA ASP A 73 -13.91 14.32 13.12
C ASP A 73 -13.95 12.85 12.71
N ALA A 74 -12.77 12.27 12.47
CA ALA A 74 -12.59 10.85 12.20
C ALA A 74 -11.20 10.39 12.67
N GLU A 75 -11.02 9.09 12.86
CA GLU A 75 -9.70 8.48 13.03
C GLU A 75 -9.01 8.37 11.65
N ILE A 76 -8.01 9.21 11.42
CA ILE A 76 -7.32 9.27 10.14
C ILE A 76 -6.32 8.13 10.02
N LEU A 77 -6.30 7.47 8.86
CA LEU A 77 -5.29 6.50 8.48
C LEU A 77 -4.73 6.84 7.10
N LEU A 78 -3.46 7.23 7.05
CA LEU A 78 -2.71 7.46 5.81
C LEU A 78 -1.96 6.20 5.42
N ILE A 79 -2.18 5.69 4.21
CA ILE A 79 -1.56 4.46 3.71
C ILE A 79 -0.77 4.75 2.44
N PHE A 80 0.54 4.56 2.46
CA PHE A 80 1.37 4.53 1.27
C PHE A 80 1.36 3.12 0.68
N LEU A 81 0.99 2.97 -0.60
CA LEU A 81 0.92 1.65 -1.24
C LEU A 81 2.27 1.10 -1.71
N GLY A 82 3.38 1.81 -1.45
CA GLY A 82 4.73 1.44 -1.84
C GLY A 82 5.20 2.13 -3.11
N ASP A 83 6.30 1.65 -3.67
CA ASP A 83 7.01 2.22 -4.80
C ASP A 83 7.27 3.74 -4.63
N LEU A 84 7.92 4.05 -3.49
CA LEU A 84 8.31 5.41 -3.12
C LEU A 84 9.45 5.94 -4.01
N ILE A 85 10.33 5.03 -4.44
CA ILE A 85 11.62 5.30 -5.07
C ILE A 85 11.66 4.91 -6.55
N ASP A 86 12.75 5.25 -7.20
CA ASP A 86 13.09 4.98 -8.59
C ASP A 86 12.32 5.86 -9.61
N ARG A 87 12.89 6.01 -10.80
CA ARG A 87 12.33 6.71 -11.96
C ARG A 87 12.24 8.23 -11.82
N GLY A 88 11.81 8.74 -10.71
CA GLY A 88 11.67 10.18 -10.47
C GLY A 88 12.90 10.80 -9.79
N PRO A 89 12.98 12.14 -9.75
CA PRO A 89 14.23 12.85 -9.49
C PRO A 89 14.67 12.85 -8.03
N ASP A 90 13.77 12.60 -7.06
CA ASP A 90 14.07 12.79 -5.63
C ASP A 90 13.53 11.65 -4.75
N SER A 91 14.06 10.45 -4.95
CA SER A 91 13.75 9.29 -4.12
C SER A 91 14.18 9.48 -2.66
N ALA A 92 15.33 10.11 -2.43
CA ALA A 92 15.84 10.36 -1.07
C ALA A 92 14.90 11.30 -0.30
N GLY A 93 14.42 12.38 -0.94
CA GLY A 93 13.45 13.31 -0.34
C GLY A 93 12.10 12.65 -0.04
N VAL A 94 11.61 11.77 -0.93
CA VAL A 94 10.38 11.00 -0.67
C VAL A 94 10.55 10.10 0.55
N VAL A 95 11.66 9.35 0.66
CA VAL A 95 11.90 8.45 1.79
C VAL A 95 12.02 9.23 3.10
N GLU A 96 12.75 10.36 3.10
CA GLU A 96 12.86 11.25 4.26
C GLU A 96 11.48 11.75 4.70
N ARG A 97 10.66 12.25 3.77
CA ARG A 97 9.32 12.77 4.07
C ARG A 97 8.39 11.70 4.62
N VAL A 98 8.34 10.54 3.98
CA VAL A 98 7.55 9.39 4.47
C VAL A 98 8.04 8.94 5.85
N GLY A 99 9.35 8.95 6.08
CA GLY A 99 9.95 8.66 7.38
C GLY A 99 9.48 9.61 8.48
N GLN A 100 9.41 10.92 8.20
CA GLN A 100 8.90 11.93 9.13
C GLN A 100 7.42 11.70 9.45
N LEU A 101 6.60 11.38 8.44
CA LEU A 101 5.18 11.06 8.63
C LEU A 101 4.98 9.79 9.46
N LEU A 102 5.76 8.73 9.21
CA LEU A 102 5.73 7.50 9.99
C LEU A 102 6.16 7.71 11.46
N ALA A 103 7.03 8.68 11.72
CA ALA A 103 7.44 9.04 13.07
C ALA A 103 6.38 9.83 13.85
N ALA A 104 5.41 10.43 13.16
CA ALA A 104 4.34 11.19 13.80
C ALA A 104 3.30 10.29 14.52
N GLY A 105 3.21 9.00 14.18
CA GLY A 105 2.34 8.05 14.90
C GLY A 105 1.85 6.87 14.05
N ASP A 106 1.06 6.01 14.69
CA ASP A 106 0.53 4.77 14.10
C ASP A 106 -0.56 5.01 13.03
N GLN A 107 -0.99 6.26 12.85
CA GLN A 107 -1.95 6.65 11.82
C GLN A 107 -1.34 6.64 10.41
N VAL A 108 -0.04 6.45 10.27
CA VAL A 108 0.65 6.36 8.98
C VAL A 108 1.18 4.95 8.78
N ARG A 109 0.82 4.33 7.69
CA ARG A 109 1.22 2.97 7.33
C ARG A 109 1.94 2.99 5.98
N LEU A 110 2.98 2.20 5.87
CA LEU A 110 3.70 1.99 4.62
C LEU A 110 3.56 0.53 4.19
N ILE A 111 3.07 0.31 2.99
CA ILE A 111 3.10 -0.99 2.32
C ILE A 111 4.37 -1.06 1.48
N LYS A 112 5.06 -2.19 1.53
CA LYS A 112 6.31 -2.39 0.81
C LYS A 112 6.05 -2.72 -0.65
N GLY A 113 6.54 -1.89 -1.56
CA GLY A 113 6.53 -2.15 -2.99
C GLY A 113 7.69 -3.05 -3.44
N ASN A 114 7.66 -3.42 -4.70
CA ASN A 114 8.73 -4.21 -5.30
C ASN A 114 10.02 -3.39 -5.48
N HIS A 115 9.94 -2.09 -5.68
CA HIS A 115 11.10 -1.21 -5.78
C HIS A 115 11.84 -1.13 -4.44
N GLU A 116 11.15 -0.98 -3.32
CA GLU A 116 11.75 -1.03 -1.98
C GLU A 116 12.43 -2.37 -1.69
N GLU A 117 11.79 -3.49 -2.09
CA GLU A 117 12.38 -4.84 -1.91
C GLU A 117 13.70 -4.98 -2.65
N VAL A 118 13.74 -4.55 -3.91
CA VAL A 118 14.94 -4.62 -4.76
C VAL A 118 16.04 -3.70 -4.24
N PHE A 119 15.71 -2.46 -3.90
CA PHE A 119 16.66 -1.48 -3.40
C PHE A 119 17.26 -1.89 -2.05
N ALA A 120 16.44 -2.33 -1.11
CA ALA A 120 16.92 -2.80 0.19
C ALA A 120 17.90 -3.98 0.05
N ALA A 121 17.58 -4.93 -0.84
CA ALA A 121 18.48 -6.05 -1.12
C ALA A 121 19.77 -5.61 -1.82
N ALA A 122 19.72 -4.64 -2.77
CA ALA A 122 20.89 -4.07 -3.40
C ALA A 122 21.80 -3.38 -2.36
N ALA A 123 21.22 -2.56 -1.48
CA ALA A 123 21.95 -1.83 -0.44
C ALA A 123 22.55 -2.74 0.65
N THR A 124 22.15 -4.01 0.73
CA THR A 124 22.86 -5.01 1.57
C THR A 124 24.03 -5.71 0.89
N GLY A 125 24.35 -5.33 -0.36
CA GLY A 125 25.47 -5.89 -1.12
C GLY A 125 25.06 -7.00 -2.10
N CYS A 126 23.80 -7.12 -2.47
CA CYS A 126 23.32 -8.14 -3.42
C CYS A 126 23.46 -7.65 -4.88
N SER A 127 24.52 -8.05 -5.58
CA SER A 127 24.77 -7.66 -6.98
C SER A 127 23.67 -8.06 -7.96
N LYS A 128 22.93 -9.14 -7.68
CA LYS A 128 21.77 -9.54 -8.50
C LYS A 128 20.63 -8.50 -8.37
N SER A 129 20.35 -8.05 -7.15
CA SER A 129 19.35 -7.01 -6.89
C SER A 129 19.80 -5.66 -7.42
N THR A 130 21.10 -5.33 -7.31
CA THR A 130 21.68 -4.13 -7.93
C THR A 130 21.46 -4.11 -9.44
N ARG A 131 21.71 -5.22 -10.11
CA ARG A 131 21.43 -5.33 -11.57
C ARG A 131 19.95 -5.15 -11.91
N LEU A 132 19.06 -5.64 -11.06
CA LEU A 132 17.61 -5.46 -11.26
C LEU A 132 17.23 -4.01 -11.01
N LEU A 133 17.74 -3.38 -9.94
CA LEU A 133 17.54 -1.97 -9.60
C LEU A 133 17.83 -1.07 -10.80
N MET A 134 19.01 -1.26 -11.45
CA MET A 134 19.39 -0.47 -12.61
C MET A 134 18.44 -0.65 -13.82
N LYS A 135 17.76 -1.79 -13.92
CA LYS A 135 16.80 -2.06 -15.00
C LYS A 135 15.42 -1.46 -14.78
N ILE A 136 15.04 -1.23 -13.51
CA ILE A 136 13.69 -0.77 -13.16
C ILE A 136 13.62 0.74 -12.88
N GLY A 137 14.73 1.48 -13.06
CA GLY A 137 14.78 2.94 -12.91
C GLY A 137 15.57 3.42 -11.70
N GLY A 138 16.59 2.66 -11.28
CA GLY A 138 17.39 2.97 -10.11
C GLY A 138 18.38 4.11 -10.27
N TYR A 139 18.71 4.54 -11.49
CA TYR A 139 19.70 5.62 -11.70
C TYR A 139 19.28 6.91 -11.01
N GLU A 140 18.05 7.31 -11.14
CA GLU A 140 17.49 8.52 -10.53
C GLU A 140 17.52 8.42 -8.99
N THR A 141 17.27 7.24 -8.45
CA THR A 141 17.43 6.98 -7.00
C THR A 141 18.87 7.18 -6.57
N LEU A 142 19.84 6.60 -7.30
CA LEU A 142 21.27 6.75 -6.99
C LEU A 142 21.70 8.22 -7.02
N GLU A 143 21.28 8.96 -8.04
CA GLU A 143 21.56 10.41 -8.17
C GLU A 143 21.00 11.19 -6.99
N SER A 144 19.78 10.86 -6.50
CA SER A 144 19.19 11.50 -5.34
C SER A 144 19.94 11.26 -4.02
N TYR A 145 20.72 10.16 -3.96
CA TYR A 145 21.64 9.86 -2.86
C TYR A 145 23.08 10.33 -3.13
N GLY A 146 23.31 11.14 -4.17
CA GLY A 146 24.62 11.71 -4.51
C GLY A 146 25.58 10.71 -5.16
N ILE A 147 25.08 9.64 -5.75
CA ILE A 147 25.85 8.69 -6.56
C ILE A 147 25.58 9.02 -8.02
N SER A 148 26.59 9.59 -8.71
CA SER A 148 26.47 9.95 -10.12
C SER A 148 26.35 8.73 -11.04
N ARG A 149 25.80 8.93 -12.24
CA ARG A 149 25.75 7.87 -13.26
C ARG A 149 27.13 7.34 -13.60
N ALA A 150 28.14 8.21 -13.64
CA ALA A 150 29.52 7.81 -13.89
C ALA A 150 30.02 6.85 -12.81
N GLU A 151 29.79 7.16 -11.52
CA GLU A 151 30.14 6.24 -10.43
C GLU A 151 29.33 4.93 -10.49
N ALA A 152 28.05 4.99 -10.87
CA ALA A 152 27.21 3.81 -10.98
C ALA A 152 27.62 2.86 -12.12
N ASP A 153 28.18 3.41 -13.19
CA ASP A 153 28.65 2.65 -14.36
C ASP A 153 30.12 2.22 -14.27
N GLU A 154 30.84 2.71 -13.24
CA GLU A 154 32.26 2.34 -13.00
C GLU A 154 32.32 0.97 -12.30
N GLY A 155 33.08 0.05 -12.89
CA GLY A 155 33.30 -1.26 -12.27
C GLY A 155 32.21 -2.29 -12.55
N THR A 156 32.04 -3.18 -11.58
CA THR A 156 31.07 -4.29 -11.66
C THR A 156 29.80 -4.00 -10.87
N MET A 157 28.76 -4.81 -11.07
CA MET A 157 27.56 -4.75 -10.24
C MET A 157 27.83 -5.06 -8.77
N GLN A 158 28.92 -5.74 -8.43
CA GLN A 158 29.32 -5.95 -7.06
C GLN A 158 29.94 -4.67 -6.47
N ASP A 159 30.79 -3.97 -7.23
CA ASP A 159 31.36 -2.70 -6.78
C ASP A 159 30.26 -1.66 -6.51
N LEU A 160 29.25 -1.60 -7.37
CA LEU A 160 28.07 -0.75 -7.14
C LEU A 160 27.28 -1.19 -5.90
N ALA A 161 27.07 -2.49 -5.69
CA ALA A 161 26.39 -2.99 -4.51
C ALA A 161 27.14 -2.62 -3.21
N ASP A 162 28.47 -2.70 -3.24
CA ASP A 162 29.31 -2.31 -2.11
C ASP A 162 29.28 -0.79 -1.88
N LEU A 163 29.23 0.00 -2.96
CA LEU A 163 29.04 1.46 -2.88
C LEU A 163 27.71 1.82 -2.22
N LEU A 164 26.60 1.20 -2.65
CA LEU A 164 25.27 1.41 -2.07
C LEU A 164 25.25 1.11 -0.58
N LYS A 165 25.83 0.00 -0.17
CA LYS A 165 25.92 -0.39 1.24
C LYS A 165 26.55 0.67 2.14
N HIS A 166 27.48 1.47 1.60
CA HIS A 166 28.19 2.50 2.35
C HIS A 166 27.57 3.89 2.22
N ARG A 167 26.89 4.18 1.11
CA ARG A 167 26.37 5.52 0.80
C ARG A 167 24.92 5.71 1.25
N ILE A 168 24.10 4.65 1.23
CA ILE A 168 22.69 4.78 1.60
C ILE A 168 22.55 4.91 3.12
N PRO A 169 21.85 5.96 3.62
CA PRO A 169 21.63 6.13 5.05
C PRO A 169 20.89 4.95 5.66
N GLN A 170 21.39 4.41 6.76
CA GLN A 170 20.76 3.29 7.46
C GLN A 170 19.34 3.63 7.94
N ALA A 171 19.08 4.90 8.28
CA ALA A 171 17.75 5.37 8.63
C ALA A 171 16.75 5.18 7.48
N HIS A 172 17.15 5.50 6.23
CA HIS A 172 16.31 5.30 5.04
C HIS A 172 16.05 3.81 4.77
N LEU A 173 17.08 2.97 4.89
CA LEU A 173 16.90 1.52 4.77
C LEU A 173 15.96 0.97 5.85
N ALA A 174 16.04 1.50 7.07
CA ALA A 174 15.14 1.12 8.15
C ALA A 174 13.68 1.51 7.84
N ILE A 175 13.45 2.72 7.28
CA ILE A 175 12.12 3.17 6.85
C ILE A 175 11.55 2.21 5.79
N LEU A 176 12.30 1.94 4.70
CA LEU A 176 11.87 1.06 3.61
C LEU A 176 11.63 -0.38 4.08
N ASN A 177 12.38 -0.84 5.09
CA ASN A 177 12.20 -2.17 5.66
C ASN A 177 11.05 -2.28 6.66
N ARG A 178 10.49 -1.16 7.16
CA ARG A 178 9.26 -1.16 8.00
C ARG A 178 8.00 -1.44 7.20
N GLY A 179 8.06 -1.34 5.87
CA GLY A 179 6.90 -1.57 5.01
C GLY A 179 6.26 -2.94 5.25
N GLU A 180 4.95 -2.93 5.40
CA GLU A 180 4.11 -4.10 5.60
C GLU A 180 3.74 -4.74 4.26
N ASP A 181 3.26 -5.97 4.29
CA ASP A 181 2.78 -6.62 3.07
C ASP A 181 1.34 -6.24 2.73
N MET A 182 0.55 -5.88 3.75
CA MET A 182 -0.88 -5.65 3.62
C MET A 182 -1.42 -4.87 4.83
N VAL A 183 -2.39 -3.97 4.58
CA VAL A 183 -3.19 -3.31 5.60
C VAL A 183 -4.67 -3.65 5.36
N ARG A 184 -5.47 -3.75 6.42
CA ARG A 184 -6.91 -4.06 6.33
C ARG A 184 -7.72 -3.05 7.12
N SER A 185 -8.84 -2.62 6.56
CA SER A 185 -9.86 -1.84 7.25
C SER A 185 -11.25 -2.17 6.71
N GLY A 186 -12.11 -2.66 7.56
CA GLY A 186 -13.47 -3.06 7.19
C GLY A 186 -13.48 -4.06 6.03
N ASP A 187 -14.10 -3.68 4.93
CA ASP A 187 -14.22 -4.49 3.71
C ASP A 187 -13.09 -4.21 2.70
N TYR A 188 -12.06 -3.44 3.09
CA TYR A 188 -10.93 -3.10 2.21
C TYR A 188 -9.65 -3.78 2.63
N VAL A 189 -8.88 -4.18 1.63
CA VAL A 189 -7.53 -4.73 1.76
C VAL A 189 -6.61 -3.91 0.88
N PHE A 190 -5.58 -3.31 1.48
CA PHE A 190 -4.59 -2.49 0.81
C PHE A 190 -3.32 -3.32 0.63
N VAL A 191 -2.82 -3.40 -0.59
CA VAL A 191 -1.58 -4.10 -0.97
C VAL A 191 -0.85 -3.30 -2.02
N HIS A 192 0.43 -3.61 -2.27
CA HIS A 192 1.14 -2.92 -3.34
C HIS A 192 0.64 -3.34 -4.73
N ALA A 193 0.80 -4.62 -5.13
CA ALA A 193 0.51 -5.06 -6.50
C ALA A 193 -0.84 -5.77 -6.65
N GLY A 194 -1.23 -6.56 -5.68
CA GLY A 194 -2.46 -7.36 -5.73
C GLY A 194 -2.37 -8.61 -4.88
N ILE A 195 -3.32 -9.50 -5.05
CA ILE A 195 -3.38 -10.80 -4.35
C ILE A 195 -3.48 -11.94 -5.36
N ARG A 196 -3.00 -13.14 -5.00
CA ARG A 196 -3.19 -14.33 -5.82
C ARG A 196 -4.62 -14.84 -5.68
N PRO A 197 -5.39 -14.91 -6.78
CA PRO A 197 -6.76 -15.43 -6.75
C PRO A 197 -6.81 -16.86 -6.20
N GLY A 198 -7.84 -17.15 -5.41
CA GLY A 198 -8.06 -18.48 -4.83
C GLY A 198 -7.16 -18.83 -3.63
N VAL A 199 -6.30 -17.92 -3.20
CA VAL A 199 -5.48 -18.06 -1.99
C VAL A 199 -6.04 -17.12 -0.92
N ILE A 200 -6.30 -17.64 0.27
CA ILE A 200 -6.79 -16.83 1.40
C ILE A 200 -5.74 -15.79 1.84
N LEU A 201 -6.19 -14.65 2.36
CA LEU A 201 -5.31 -13.51 2.66
C LEU A 201 -4.12 -13.87 3.54
N ASP A 202 -4.34 -14.67 4.58
CA ASP A 202 -3.29 -15.04 5.54
C ASP A 202 -2.24 -16.02 4.95
N GLN A 203 -2.48 -16.53 3.74
CA GLN A 203 -1.57 -17.43 3.00
C GLN A 203 -1.00 -16.78 1.75
N GLN A 204 -1.29 -15.50 1.52
CA GLN A 204 -0.69 -14.75 0.41
C GLN A 204 0.83 -14.66 0.59
N LYS A 205 1.56 -14.83 -0.51
CA LYS A 205 3.02 -14.72 -0.49
C LYS A 205 3.44 -13.26 -0.67
N PRO A 206 4.45 -12.76 0.06
CA PRO A 206 4.99 -11.43 -0.15
C PRO A 206 5.33 -11.14 -1.61
N SER A 207 5.86 -12.14 -2.34
CA SER A 207 6.18 -12.00 -3.77
C SER A 207 4.95 -11.75 -4.64
N ASP A 208 3.78 -12.32 -4.30
CA ASP A 208 2.54 -12.03 -5.02
C ASP A 208 2.02 -10.63 -4.66
N LEU A 209 2.01 -10.30 -3.36
CA LEU A 209 1.55 -9.00 -2.87
C LEU A 209 2.32 -7.82 -3.47
N ARG A 210 3.61 -8.04 -3.84
CA ARG A 210 4.50 -6.98 -4.36
C ARG A 210 4.71 -7.01 -5.88
N TRP A 211 4.43 -8.13 -6.57
CA TRP A 211 4.83 -8.30 -7.97
C TRP A 211 3.73 -8.79 -8.91
N ILE A 212 2.60 -9.27 -8.41
CA ILE A 212 1.57 -9.90 -9.25
C ILE A 212 0.97 -8.89 -10.23
N ARG A 213 0.67 -9.36 -11.45
CA ARG A 213 -0.04 -8.58 -12.49
C ARG A 213 -1.16 -9.43 -13.10
N GLY A 214 -0.95 -10.03 -14.26
CA GLY A 214 -1.96 -10.75 -15.03
C GLY A 214 -2.89 -11.65 -14.21
N PRO A 215 -2.41 -12.59 -13.39
CA PRO A 215 -3.30 -13.46 -12.62
C PRO A 215 -4.29 -12.71 -11.72
N PHE A 216 -3.90 -11.54 -11.19
CA PHE A 216 -4.76 -10.69 -10.38
C PHE A 216 -5.67 -9.80 -11.23
N LEU A 217 -5.10 -9.14 -12.24
CA LEU A 217 -5.80 -8.15 -13.06
C LEU A 217 -6.85 -8.78 -13.99
N ASP A 218 -6.55 -9.98 -14.51
CA ASP A 218 -7.39 -10.65 -15.50
C ASP A 218 -8.50 -11.52 -14.87
N THR A 219 -8.45 -11.71 -13.53
CA THR A 219 -9.39 -12.57 -12.83
C THR A 219 -10.41 -11.74 -12.06
N ARG A 220 -11.69 -11.88 -12.38
CA ARG A 220 -12.77 -11.41 -11.50
C ARG A 220 -12.86 -12.29 -10.27
N ARG A 221 -12.69 -11.66 -9.11
CA ARG A 221 -12.75 -12.34 -7.83
C ARG A 221 -14.13 -12.19 -7.18
N ARG A 222 -14.42 -13.11 -6.25
CA ARG A 222 -15.64 -13.10 -5.45
C ARG A 222 -15.33 -13.06 -3.96
N ASP A 223 -14.18 -12.49 -3.59
CA ASP A 223 -13.81 -12.34 -2.19
C ASP A 223 -14.74 -11.36 -1.48
N PRO A 224 -14.93 -11.47 -0.17
CA PRO A 224 -15.82 -10.57 0.59
C PRO A 224 -15.19 -9.20 0.89
N PHE A 225 -14.26 -8.74 0.07
CA PHE A 225 -13.53 -7.48 0.24
C PHE A 225 -13.08 -6.89 -1.09
N VAL A 226 -12.82 -5.59 -1.09
CA VAL A 226 -12.23 -4.85 -2.21
C VAL A 226 -10.74 -4.69 -1.99
N VAL A 227 -9.93 -4.99 -3.00
CA VAL A 227 -8.48 -4.76 -2.95
C VAL A 227 -8.15 -3.38 -3.52
N VAL A 228 -7.47 -2.55 -2.74
CA VAL A 228 -6.88 -1.28 -3.20
C VAL A 228 -5.40 -1.52 -3.49
N HIS A 229 -4.94 -1.14 -4.68
CA HIS A 229 -3.58 -1.45 -5.14
C HIS A 229 -2.97 -0.36 -6.04
N GLY A 230 -1.65 -0.39 -6.16
CA GLY A 230 -0.80 0.37 -7.07
C GLY A 230 -0.16 -0.49 -8.16
N HIS A 231 1.15 -0.35 -8.37
CA HIS A 231 2.06 -1.19 -9.16
C HIS A 231 1.82 -1.25 -10.67
N THR A 232 0.60 -1.18 -11.11
CA THR A 232 0.26 -1.27 -12.54
C THR A 232 -0.40 0.04 -12.96
N PRO A 233 0.37 0.93 -13.64
CA PRO A 233 -0.12 2.27 -13.96
C PRO A 233 -1.25 2.24 -14.99
N THR A 234 -2.24 3.09 -14.75
CA THR A 234 -3.39 3.35 -15.62
C THR A 234 -3.56 4.85 -15.82
N GLU A 235 -4.24 5.29 -16.88
CA GLU A 235 -4.46 6.72 -17.15
C GLU A 235 -5.34 7.41 -16.10
N ALA A 236 -6.23 6.64 -15.47
CA ALA A 236 -7.15 7.08 -14.44
C ALA A 236 -7.36 5.98 -13.40
N VAL A 237 -7.87 6.36 -12.24
CA VAL A 237 -8.25 5.40 -11.18
C VAL A 237 -9.25 4.37 -11.71
N GLU A 238 -8.94 3.11 -11.54
CA GLU A 238 -9.85 2.01 -11.90
C GLU A 238 -10.76 1.63 -10.73
N PHE A 239 -12.05 1.87 -10.85
CA PHE A 239 -13.06 1.39 -9.89
C PHE A 239 -13.73 0.13 -10.43
N LEU A 240 -13.34 -1.03 -9.93
CA LEU A 240 -13.97 -2.31 -10.24
C LEU A 240 -14.68 -2.87 -9.00
N PRO A 241 -15.63 -3.79 -9.16
CA PRO A 241 -16.38 -4.31 -8.01
C PRO A 241 -15.53 -4.97 -6.94
N ASP A 242 -14.39 -5.55 -7.31
CA ASP A 242 -13.51 -6.35 -6.46
C ASP A 242 -12.12 -5.73 -6.23
N ARG A 243 -11.79 -4.62 -6.94
CA ARG A 243 -10.52 -3.90 -6.75
C ARG A 243 -10.62 -2.43 -7.15
N ILE A 244 -9.70 -1.63 -6.63
CA ILE A 244 -9.49 -0.23 -7.00
C ILE A 244 -7.99 -0.05 -7.27
N GLY A 245 -7.63 0.28 -8.52
CA GLY A 245 -6.26 0.60 -8.92
C GLY A 245 -6.03 2.11 -8.88
N ILE A 246 -5.02 2.58 -8.14
CA ILE A 246 -4.74 4.00 -7.94
C ILE A 246 -3.33 4.44 -8.36
N ASP A 247 -2.56 3.57 -9.00
CA ASP A 247 -1.33 3.98 -9.66
C ASP A 247 -1.66 4.72 -10.96
N THR A 248 -1.49 6.02 -10.97
CA THR A 248 -1.71 6.88 -12.15
C THR A 248 -0.42 7.33 -12.81
N GLY A 249 0.68 6.63 -12.50
CA GLY A 249 1.97 6.82 -13.15
C GLY A 249 2.62 8.17 -12.83
N ALA A 250 2.71 8.57 -11.58
CA ALA A 250 3.14 9.89 -11.12
C ALA A 250 4.44 10.39 -11.79
N CYS A 251 5.43 9.50 -11.96
CA CYS A 251 6.71 9.86 -12.60
C CYS A 251 6.61 10.17 -14.10
N TYR A 252 5.54 9.72 -14.78
CA TYR A 252 5.33 9.93 -16.22
C TYR A 252 4.21 10.92 -16.51
N SER A 253 3.09 10.78 -15.79
CA SER A 253 1.90 11.58 -16.00
C SER A 253 1.93 12.93 -15.29
N GLY A 254 2.76 13.07 -14.26
CA GLY A 254 2.73 14.21 -13.34
C GLY A 254 1.52 14.21 -12.40
N LYS A 255 0.81 13.10 -12.28
CA LYS A 255 -0.39 12.95 -11.45
C LYS A 255 -0.17 11.92 -10.37
N LEU A 256 -0.07 12.35 -9.13
CA LEU A 256 -0.07 11.48 -7.96
C LEU A 256 -1.48 11.43 -7.37
N THR A 257 -1.94 10.23 -7.05
CA THR A 257 -3.33 9.97 -6.66
C THR A 257 -3.44 9.46 -5.23
N ALA A 258 -4.40 10.00 -4.49
CA ALA A 258 -4.91 9.43 -3.25
C ALA A 258 -6.37 9.01 -3.40
N LEU A 259 -6.72 7.85 -2.86
CA LEU A 259 -8.09 7.39 -2.67
C LEU A 259 -8.52 7.72 -1.25
N GLY A 260 -9.55 8.55 -1.11
CA GLY A 260 -10.23 8.80 0.16
C GLY A 260 -11.36 7.81 0.38
N LEU A 261 -11.50 7.32 1.61
CA LEU A 261 -12.53 6.36 2.03
C LEU A 261 -13.07 6.73 3.42
N GLU A 262 -14.38 6.84 3.57
CA GLU A 262 -15.04 7.01 4.87
C GLU A 262 -16.42 6.36 4.85
N GLY A 263 -16.69 5.46 5.80
CA GLY A 263 -17.90 4.63 5.72
C GLY A 263 -17.98 3.91 4.38
N ALA A 264 -19.01 4.19 3.59
CA ALA A 264 -19.19 3.69 2.22
C ALA A 264 -18.77 4.70 1.13
N GLU A 265 -18.40 5.92 1.51
CA GLU A 265 -17.98 6.95 0.56
C GLU A 265 -16.59 6.69 0.01
N ARG A 266 -16.38 7.10 -1.24
CA ARG A 266 -15.13 7.00 -1.99
C ARG A 266 -14.93 8.25 -2.80
N TRP A 267 -13.74 8.85 -2.72
CA TRP A 267 -13.38 9.99 -3.56
C TRP A 267 -11.91 9.93 -3.95
N VAL A 268 -11.51 10.75 -4.89
CA VAL A 268 -10.14 10.82 -5.40
C VAL A 268 -9.61 12.22 -5.19
N LEU A 269 -8.39 12.32 -4.66
CA LEU A 269 -7.56 13.51 -4.70
C LEU A 269 -6.40 13.23 -5.66
N GLN A 270 -6.09 14.20 -6.52
CA GLN A 270 -5.04 14.02 -7.53
C GLN A 270 -4.36 15.36 -7.80
N THR A 271 -3.02 15.35 -7.88
CA THR A 271 -2.19 16.52 -8.17
C THR A 271 -2.31 17.00 -9.61
#